data_b4b4ce5750586722aa2b9a558128c1a9
#
_entry.id   b4b4ce5750586722aa2b9a558128c1a9
#
_cell.length_a   1.000
_cell.length_b   1.000
_cell.length_c   1.000
_cell.angle_alpha   90.00
_cell.angle_beta   90.00
_cell.angle_gamma   90.00
#
_symmetry.space_group_name_H-M   'P 1'
#
loop_
_entity.id
_entity.type
_entity.pdbx_description
1 polymer ?
#
loop_
_entity_poly.entity_id
_entity_poly.type
_entity_poly.pdbx_seq_one_letter_code
_entity_poly.pdbx_strand_id
1 'polypeptide(L)'
;MSILLLATQGASAQHADTTAVLRELRIREVGISGSRQTPVRTVMSQTPLFDRKAQAAAPCQTLEAALRNAPSVDIRERGGKGTQADISVRGGSFDQTMVLLNGIDFTDARTGHQSHSLPVDIECISGVELLEGIPGVGAYAGAVNIRTAPLLPQYLRVEGVGGQYGYAYGSLSGAVAKERFSLLGAASYRRSDGYRHNTDFDTYNVFVRSSCEAPRAGFFDFQAGYQNRAFGSNGFYGAYNPEQWEHTSTALASLRWQHSAGRFAWGAYVSYRKNFDRYDWTRGTVLNRHNTDNAGAKAWVDCDWAGGTTTLGGDYAFSHIYSTNLGELLATPHGDYLRGKSRHTGNVYLRHSKHWRRFDAAASAGASLTPYGPALLWSLDGGCQPAEGLRVSVGASQSMRLPTFTDLYYSSPAQINNLDLVPEKSVTVRAGARYAKGRWSASATGYYRAGRDIIDWVWHPDDDPVPEWRGKWHSEQTSELDTYGVELTGGYASSEGFLRRATLSYAWITTDRSSELIAKSAMDFLRHKAALAVEVRFLRRMSLALTASVAHRNGSYTHYPVSGDASVTETRDFKPYFLLDARLAWEKGICRLYVDGMNVTDTRYCDMGGIPLPGAWVTGGVVLTIGKR
;
A
#
# COMPACT_ATOMS: atom_id res chain seq x y z
N MET A 1 -25.74 -29.29 45.40
CA MET A 1 -25.92 -30.75 45.20
C MET A 1 -26.80 -30.92 43.97
N SER A 2 -26.23 -31.20 42.80
CA SER A 2 -26.78 -31.93 41.67
C SER A 2 -25.81 -31.78 40.50
N ILE A 3 -25.15 -32.87 40.24
CA ILE A 3 -24.17 -33.10 39.15
C ILE A 3 -24.97 -33.37 37.89
N LEU A 4 -24.70 -32.65 36.81
CA LEU A 4 -25.21 -32.98 35.48
C LEU A 4 -24.10 -33.59 34.63
N LEU A 5 -24.22 -34.88 34.39
CA LEU A 5 -23.48 -35.60 33.35
C LEU A 5 -23.87 -35.06 31.96
N LEU A 6 -22.89 -34.72 31.14
CA LEU A 6 -23.08 -34.50 29.72
C LEU A 6 -22.33 -35.56 28.93
N ALA A 7 -23.10 -36.28 28.16
CA ALA A 7 -22.73 -37.38 27.31
C ALA A 7 -21.78 -36.93 26.19
N THR A 8 -20.74 -37.76 25.98
CA THR A 8 -19.86 -37.72 24.79
C THR A 8 -20.61 -38.25 23.58
N GLN A 9 -20.90 -37.39 22.61
CA GLN A 9 -21.19 -37.81 21.25
C GLN A 9 -19.95 -37.62 20.39
N GLY A 10 -19.44 -38.73 19.85
CA GLY A 10 -18.36 -38.76 18.90
C GLY A 10 -18.81 -38.14 17.57
N ALA A 11 -18.16 -37.07 17.18
CA ALA A 11 -18.30 -36.51 15.84
C ALA A 11 -17.27 -37.16 14.92
N SER A 12 -17.76 -37.94 13.96
CA SER A 12 -17.00 -38.44 12.83
C SER A 12 -16.46 -37.27 12.00
N ALA A 13 -15.14 -37.22 11.78
CA ALA A 13 -14.51 -36.26 10.92
C ALA A 13 -14.92 -36.52 9.47
N GLN A 14 -15.82 -35.72 8.94
CA GLN A 14 -16.04 -35.63 7.49
C GLN A 14 -14.86 -34.90 6.85
N HIS A 15 -14.27 -35.51 5.84
CA HIS A 15 -13.31 -34.90 4.94
C HIS A 15 -13.91 -33.65 4.28
N ALA A 16 -13.57 -32.47 4.75
CA ALA A 16 -13.91 -31.23 4.07
C ALA A 16 -12.96 -31.03 2.89
N ASP A 17 -13.51 -31.13 1.70
CA ASP A 17 -12.85 -30.86 0.43
C ASP A 17 -12.24 -29.44 0.44
N THR A 18 -10.95 -29.33 0.14
CA THR A 18 -10.20 -28.05 0.16
C THR A 18 -10.77 -27.04 -0.84
N THR A 19 -11.43 -27.53 -1.89
CA THR A 19 -12.17 -26.73 -2.88
C THR A 19 -13.43 -26.11 -2.26
N ALA A 20 -14.09 -26.82 -1.34
CA ALA A 20 -15.24 -26.33 -0.60
C ALA A 20 -14.84 -25.23 0.39
N VAL A 21 -13.67 -25.35 1.05
CA VAL A 21 -13.15 -24.31 1.97
C VAL A 21 -12.79 -23.02 1.22
N LEU A 22 -12.19 -23.11 0.04
CA LEU A 22 -11.91 -21.94 -0.82
C LEU A 22 -13.21 -21.34 -1.40
N ARG A 23 -14.21 -22.16 -1.67
CA ARG A 23 -15.54 -21.75 -2.12
C ARG A 23 -16.34 -21.14 -0.95
N GLU A 24 -16.24 -21.70 0.24
CA GLU A 24 -16.89 -21.21 1.46
C GLU A 24 -16.28 -19.89 1.95
N LEU A 25 -14.97 -19.68 1.82
CA LEU A 25 -14.32 -18.40 2.08
C LEU A 25 -14.75 -17.33 1.06
N ARG A 26 -14.91 -17.69 -0.21
CA ARG A 26 -15.52 -16.81 -1.23
C ARG A 26 -16.98 -16.52 -0.94
N ILE A 27 -17.75 -17.51 -0.48
CA ILE A 27 -19.19 -17.37 -0.20
C ILE A 27 -19.40 -16.58 1.10
N ARG A 28 -18.54 -16.71 2.13
CA ARG A 28 -18.64 -15.92 3.37
C ARG A 28 -18.22 -14.46 3.19
N GLU A 29 -17.21 -14.16 2.37
CA GLU A 29 -16.93 -12.77 1.98
C GLU A 29 -18.10 -12.16 1.15
N VAL A 30 -18.80 -12.96 0.39
CA VAL A 30 -20.00 -12.57 -0.37
C VAL A 30 -21.25 -12.58 0.52
N GLY A 31 -21.30 -13.40 1.57
CA GLY A 31 -22.47 -13.56 2.44
C GLY A 31 -22.64 -12.48 3.50
N ILE A 32 -21.59 -11.69 3.81
CA ILE A 32 -21.70 -10.51 4.68
C ILE A 32 -22.06 -9.25 3.87
N SER A 33 -21.86 -9.28 2.57
CA SER A 33 -22.34 -8.25 1.65
C SER A 33 -23.43 -8.84 0.76
N GLY A 34 -24.67 -8.84 1.23
CA GLY A 34 -25.86 -9.12 0.40
C GLY A 34 -26.09 -8.10 -0.71
N SER A 35 -25.20 -7.13 -0.86
CA SER A 35 -25.13 -6.26 -2.02
C SER A 35 -24.20 -6.88 -3.07
N ARG A 36 -24.66 -7.00 -4.31
CA ARG A 36 -23.81 -7.25 -5.46
C ARG A 36 -22.62 -6.30 -5.36
N GLN A 37 -21.46 -6.82 -4.98
CA GLN A 37 -20.25 -6.00 -4.99
C GLN A 37 -20.08 -5.46 -6.40
N THR A 38 -19.90 -4.16 -6.50
CA THR A 38 -19.68 -3.42 -7.74
C THR A 38 -18.79 -4.20 -8.70
N PRO A 39 -19.10 -4.25 -10.00
CA PRO A 39 -18.39 -5.01 -11.03
C PRO A 39 -16.90 -4.68 -11.19
N VAL A 40 -16.35 -3.72 -10.45
CA VAL A 40 -14.90 -3.50 -10.31
C VAL A 40 -14.13 -4.83 -10.06
N ARG A 41 -14.78 -5.82 -9.46
CA ARG A 41 -14.21 -7.15 -9.20
C ARG A 41 -14.14 -8.10 -10.41
N THR A 42 -14.89 -7.87 -11.47
CA THR A 42 -15.08 -8.94 -12.46
C THR A 42 -14.07 -8.94 -13.60
N VAL A 43 -13.39 -7.84 -13.87
CA VAL A 43 -12.52 -7.74 -15.05
C VAL A 43 -11.20 -7.00 -14.79
N MET A 44 -11.07 -6.22 -13.73
CA MET A 44 -9.77 -5.66 -13.38
C MET A 44 -8.81 -6.77 -12.98
N SER A 45 -7.61 -6.74 -13.52
CA SER A 45 -6.52 -7.58 -13.07
C SER A 45 -6.21 -7.22 -11.62
N GLN A 46 -6.61 -8.11 -10.70
CA GLN A 46 -6.30 -8.01 -9.29
C GLN A 46 -5.17 -8.99 -8.98
N THR A 47 -4.01 -8.47 -8.66
CA THR A 47 -2.89 -9.28 -8.21
C THR A 47 -2.86 -9.25 -6.69
N PRO A 48 -3.17 -10.35 -5.99
CA PRO A 48 -3.03 -10.40 -4.54
C PRO A 48 -1.56 -10.27 -4.18
N LEU A 49 -1.24 -9.25 -3.37
CA LEU A 49 0.10 -9.01 -2.86
C LEU A 49 0.32 -9.68 -1.52
N PHE A 50 -0.76 -9.78 -0.72
CA PHE A 50 -0.70 -10.27 0.65
C PHE A 50 -2.07 -10.75 1.11
N ASP A 51 -2.12 -11.83 1.87
CA ASP A 51 -3.31 -12.32 2.54
C ASP A 51 -3.08 -12.55 4.05
N ARG A 52 -4.16 -12.60 4.84
CA ARG A 52 -4.10 -12.80 6.29
C ARG A 52 -3.43 -14.11 6.71
N LYS A 53 -3.51 -15.16 5.90
CA LYS A 53 -2.86 -16.44 6.21
C LYS A 53 -1.35 -16.33 6.05
N ALA A 54 -0.88 -15.62 5.02
CA ALA A 54 0.53 -15.31 4.85
C ALA A 54 1.06 -14.44 5.99
N GLN A 55 0.27 -13.45 6.43
CA GLN A 55 0.60 -12.61 7.58
C GLN A 55 0.83 -13.40 8.87
N ALA A 56 -0.07 -14.31 9.21
CA ALA A 56 0.03 -15.07 10.44
C ALA A 56 1.31 -15.91 10.52
N ALA A 57 1.83 -16.32 9.38
CA ALA A 57 3.06 -17.09 9.27
C ALA A 57 4.33 -16.21 9.26
N ALA A 58 4.29 -15.05 8.61
CA ALA A 58 5.49 -14.22 8.39
C ALA A 58 5.88 -13.39 9.63
N PRO A 59 7.18 -13.09 9.84
CA PRO A 59 7.66 -12.18 10.88
C PRO A 59 7.40 -10.72 10.48
N CYS A 60 6.13 -10.34 10.28
CA CYS A 60 5.74 -8.99 9.90
C CYS A 60 4.84 -8.37 10.98
N GLN A 61 5.19 -7.16 11.39
CA GLN A 61 4.47 -6.38 12.40
C GLN A 61 3.93 -5.06 11.82
N THR A 62 4.24 -4.76 10.56
CA THR A 62 3.77 -3.58 9.84
C THR A 62 3.30 -3.98 8.45
N LEU A 63 2.48 -3.13 7.81
CA LEU A 63 2.04 -3.32 6.44
C LEU A 63 3.23 -3.35 5.45
N GLU A 64 4.20 -2.45 5.67
CA GLU A 64 5.39 -2.32 4.84
C GLU A 64 6.21 -3.62 4.87
N ALA A 65 6.46 -4.16 6.07
CA ALA A 65 7.16 -5.45 6.22
C ALA A 65 6.41 -6.60 5.53
N ALA A 66 5.07 -6.60 5.57
CA ALA A 66 4.25 -7.59 4.88
C ALA A 66 4.34 -7.49 3.35
N LEU A 67 4.42 -6.28 2.82
CA LEU A 67 4.50 -6.01 1.38
C LEU A 67 5.92 -6.14 0.82
N ARG A 68 6.95 -6.07 1.66
CA ARG A 68 8.36 -6.12 1.23
C ARG A 68 8.66 -7.32 0.32
N ASN A 69 8.03 -8.46 0.54
CA ASN A 69 8.27 -9.69 -0.23
C ASN A 69 7.32 -9.89 -1.42
N ALA A 70 6.37 -8.97 -1.65
CA ALA A 70 5.51 -9.01 -2.83
C ALA A 70 6.31 -8.61 -4.09
N PRO A 71 6.25 -9.38 -5.21
CA PRO A 71 7.11 -9.15 -6.37
C PRO A 71 6.93 -7.77 -7.00
N SER A 72 5.70 -7.30 -7.06
CA SER A 72 5.34 -6.03 -7.72
C SER A 72 5.66 -4.77 -6.92
N VAL A 73 6.08 -4.91 -5.65
CA VAL A 73 6.17 -3.80 -4.70
C VAL A 73 7.61 -3.52 -4.33
N ASP A 74 7.99 -2.27 -4.37
CA ASP A 74 9.24 -1.74 -3.82
C ASP A 74 8.90 -0.93 -2.56
N ILE A 75 9.40 -1.36 -1.41
CA ILE A 75 9.27 -0.66 -0.14
C ILE A 75 10.61 0.02 0.15
N ARG A 76 10.61 1.34 0.21
CA ARG A 76 11.79 2.14 0.55
C ARG A 76 11.65 2.63 1.98
N GLU A 77 12.23 1.91 2.91
CA GLU A 77 12.30 2.33 4.30
C GLU A 77 13.43 3.32 4.50
N ARG A 78 13.20 4.33 5.33
CA ARG A 78 14.20 5.33 5.72
C ARG A 78 14.65 5.15 7.16
N GLY A 79 14.04 4.24 7.90
CA GLY A 79 14.33 4.00 9.30
C GLY A 79 13.81 2.66 9.80
N GLY A 80 13.67 2.52 11.11
CA GLY A 80 13.11 1.33 11.74
C GLY A 80 11.59 1.21 11.59
N LYS A 81 11.03 0.13 12.13
CA LYS A 81 9.59 -0.12 12.16
C LYS A 81 8.84 1.07 12.77
N GLY A 82 7.83 1.61 12.09
CA GLY A 82 7.02 2.72 12.59
C GLY A 82 7.44 4.12 12.15
N THR A 83 8.54 4.23 11.39
CA THR A 83 8.95 5.47 10.73
C THR A 83 8.35 5.58 9.32
N GLN A 84 8.86 6.46 8.50
CA GLN A 84 8.38 6.63 7.12
C GLN A 84 8.89 5.51 6.21
N ALA A 85 7.98 5.00 5.37
CA ALA A 85 8.29 4.11 4.27
C ALA A 85 7.47 4.51 3.02
N ASP A 86 8.10 4.45 1.87
CA ASP A 86 7.48 4.75 0.58
C ASP A 86 7.09 3.45 -0.10
N ILE A 87 5.86 3.36 -0.60
CA ILE A 87 5.35 2.21 -1.33
C ILE A 87 5.31 2.56 -2.81
N SER A 88 6.06 1.83 -3.61
CA SER A 88 6.09 1.95 -5.06
C SER A 88 5.70 0.64 -5.72
N VAL A 89 5.08 0.69 -6.88
CA VAL A 89 4.72 -0.52 -7.63
C VAL A 89 5.29 -0.48 -9.04
N ARG A 90 5.82 -1.61 -9.51
CA ARG A 90 6.24 -1.83 -10.90
C ARG A 90 7.16 -0.73 -11.46
N GLY A 91 8.15 -0.32 -10.69
CA GLY A 91 9.12 0.70 -11.09
C GLY A 91 8.57 2.12 -11.21
N GLY A 92 7.35 2.37 -10.74
CA GLY A 92 6.85 3.73 -10.52
C GLY A 92 7.41 4.31 -9.23
N SER A 93 7.28 5.64 -9.05
CA SER A 93 7.59 6.31 -7.80
C SER A 93 6.43 6.16 -6.79
N PHE A 94 6.68 6.57 -5.55
CA PHE A 94 5.63 6.63 -4.52
C PHE A 94 4.52 7.63 -4.85
N ASP A 95 4.82 8.73 -5.56
CA ASP A 95 3.82 9.70 -6.05
C ASP A 95 2.98 9.14 -7.22
N GLN A 96 3.50 8.12 -7.93
CA GLN A 96 2.84 7.46 -9.05
C GLN A 96 1.99 6.25 -8.64
N THR A 97 1.98 5.92 -7.33
CA THR A 97 1.27 4.79 -6.76
C THR A 97 0.07 5.26 -5.95
N MET A 98 -1.14 4.99 -6.44
CA MET A 98 -2.37 5.28 -5.69
C MET A 98 -2.53 4.31 -4.53
N VAL A 99 -2.98 4.79 -3.37
CA VAL A 99 -3.28 3.94 -2.21
C VAL A 99 -4.74 4.05 -1.84
N LEU A 100 -5.42 2.90 -1.80
CA LEU A 100 -6.83 2.78 -1.46
C LEU A 100 -7.00 2.03 -0.13
N LEU A 101 -7.95 2.46 0.68
CA LEU A 101 -8.42 1.72 1.85
C LEU A 101 -9.86 1.28 1.61
N ASN A 102 -10.09 -0.04 1.53
CA ASN A 102 -11.40 -0.63 1.22
C ASN A 102 -12.00 -0.09 -0.10
N GLY A 103 -11.15 0.19 -1.10
CA GLY A 103 -11.55 0.72 -2.41
C GLY A 103 -11.91 2.22 -2.42
N ILE A 104 -11.57 2.95 -1.35
CA ILE A 104 -11.75 4.41 -1.25
C ILE A 104 -10.39 5.08 -1.31
N ASP A 105 -10.28 6.10 -2.14
CA ASP A 105 -9.06 6.89 -2.31
C ASP A 105 -8.88 7.85 -1.12
N PHE A 106 -7.70 7.78 -0.51
CA PHE A 106 -7.24 8.66 0.55
C PHE A 106 -5.88 9.30 0.21
N THR A 107 -5.58 9.45 -1.07
CA THR A 107 -4.34 10.08 -1.53
C THR A 107 -4.18 11.49 -0.95
N ASP A 108 -2.96 11.85 -0.57
CA ASP A 108 -2.59 13.21 -0.15
C ASP A 108 -2.00 13.97 -1.33
N ALA A 109 -2.60 15.10 -1.68
CA ALA A 109 -2.16 15.90 -2.82
C ALA A 109 -0.84 16.65 -2.58
N ARG A 110 -0.36 16.70 -1.34
CA ARG A 110 0.91 17.33 -0.99
C ARG A 110 2.09 16.53 -1.50
N THR A 111 2.12 15.23 -1.18
CA THR A 111 3.17 14.28 -1.57
C THR A 111 2.71 12.84 -1.35
N GLY A 112 3.18 11.91 -2.17
CA GLY A 112 2.93 10.48 -2.03
C GLY A 112 3.47 9.88 -0.73
N HIS A 113 4.52 10.43 -0.12
CA HIS A 113 5.04 9.99 1.17
C HIS A 113 3.95 9.88 2.25
N GLN A 114 3.00 10.80 2.27
CA GLN A 114 1.93 10.80 3.26
C GLN A 114 0.75 9.91 2.87
N SER A 115 0.58 9.59 1.60
CA SER A 115 -0.50 8.72 1.12
C SER A 115 -0.46 7.33 1.77
N HIS A 116 0.72 6.85 2.14
CA HIS A 116 0.94 5.55 2.79
C HIS A 116 0.69 5.57 4.31
N SER A 117 0.58 6.75 4.92
CA SER A 117 0.29 6.91 6.35
C SER A 117 -1.18 6.67 6.64
N LEU A 118 -1.58 5.40 6.72
CA LEU A 118 -2.96 5.00 7.01
C LEU A 118 -3.09 4.51 8.46
N PRO A 119 -4.13 4.95 9.19
CA PRO A 119 -4.37 4.57 10.59
C PRO A 119 -4.93 3.15 10.73
N VAL A 120 -4.28 2.17 10.12
CA VAL A 120 -4.74 0.77 10.10
C VAL A 120 -3.59 -0.15 10.46
N ASP A 121 -3.74 -0.86 11.57
CA ASP A 121 -2.79 -1.89 11.95
C ASP A 121 -2.96 -3.17 11.15
N ILE A 122 -1.86 -3.92 11.05
CA ILE A 122 -1.78 -5.11 10.21
C ILE A 122 -2.80 -6.19 10.60
N GLU A 123 -3.18 -6.31 11.86
CA GLU A 123 -4.18 -7.28 12.32
C GLU A 123 -5.59 -7.01 11.82
N CYS A 124 -5.91 -5.78 11.44
CA CYS A 124 -7.18 -5.43 10.81
C CYS A 124 -7.20 -5.73 9.31
N ILE A 125 -6.03 -5.92 8.70
CA ILE A 125 -5.90 -6.14 7.26
C ILE A 125 -6.27 -7.57 6.91
N SER A 126 -7.21 -7.75 6.01
CA SER A 126 -7.61 -9.05 5.46
C SER A 126 -6.85 -9.44 4.20
N GLY A 127 -6.33 -8.45 3.49
CA GLY A 127 -5.55 -8.63 2.28
C GLY A 127 -5.16 -7.30 1.66
N VAL A 128 -4.14 -7.35 0.81
CA VAL A 128 -3.70 -6.25 -0.02
C VAL A 128 -3.62 -6.74 -1.45
N GLU A 129 -4.09 -5.92 -2.38
CA GLU A 129 -4.12 -6.26 -3.79
C GLU A 129 -3.60 -5.10 -4.64
N LEU A 130 -2.90 -5.41 -5.71
CA LEU A 130 -2.57 -4.48 -6.77
C LEU A 130 -3.74 -4.44 -7.76
N LEU A 131 -4.31 -3.27 -7.96
CA LEU A 131 -5.34 -3.00 -8.95
C LEU A 131 -4.70 -2.34 -10.17
N GLU A 132 -5.04 -2.84 -11.34
CA GLU A 132 -4.54 -2.38 -12.61
C GLU A 132 -5.70 -1.95 -13.52
N GLY A 133 -5.41 -1.06 -14.46
CA GLY A 133 -6.42 -0.62 -15.42
C GLY A 133 -7.54 0.22 -14.80
N ILE A 134 -7.24 0.92 -13.70
CA ILE A 134 -8.16 1.92 -13.14
C ILE A 134 -8.06 3.17 -14.00
N PRO A 135 -9.08 3.51 -14.79
CA PRO A 135 -9.11 4.80 -15.45
C PRO A 135 -9.33 5.88 -14.38
N GLY A 136 -8.38 6.77 -14.22
CA GLY A 136 -8.48 7.83 -13.21
C GLY A 136 -7.17 8.56 -12.98
N VAL A 137 -7.27 9.62 -12.20
CA VAL A 137 -6.14 10.42 -11.77
C VAL A 137 -5.48 9.74 -10.57
N GLY A 138 -4.15 9.64 -10.56
CA GLY A 138 -3.36 9.14 -9.43
C GLY A 138 -2.84 7.71 -9.56
N ALA A 139 -3.41 6.87 -10.44
CA ALA A 139 -3.01 5.48 -10.63
C ALA A 139 -2.02 5.29 -11.80
N TYR A 140 -1.01 6.16 -11.92
CA TYR A 140 -0.04 6.11 -13.03
C TYR A 140 0.64 4.75 -13.15
N ALA A 141 1.15 4.20 -12.05
CA ALA A 141 1.81 2.89 -12.01
C ALA A 141 0.88 1.75 -11.56
N GLY A 142 -0.30 2.09 -11.03
CA GLY A 142 -1.29 1.19 -10.47
C GLY A 142 -1.78 1.66 -9.10
N ALA A 143 -2.67 0.89 -8.49
CA ALA A 143 -3.19 1.20 -7.16
C ALA A 143 -3.04 0.01 -6.20
N VAL A 144 -2.58 0.28 -4.99
CA VAL A 144 -2.52 -0.66 -3.87
C VAL A 144 -3.78 -0.52 -3.04
N ASN A 145 -4.63 -1.53 -3.05
CA ASN A 145 -5.87 -1.54 -2.26
C ASN A 145 -5.71 -2.38 -1.00
N ILE A 146 -5.76 -1.73 0.14
CA ILE A 146 -5.70 -2.35 1.46
C ILE A 146 -7.12 -2.68 1.89
N ARG A 147 -7.39 -3.94 2.18
CA ARG A 147 -8.71 -4.41 2.63
C ARG A 147 -8.68 -4.76 4.10
N THR A 148 -9.67 -4.30 4.84
CA THR A 148 -9.87 -4.64 6.25
C THR A 148 -11.08 -5.55 6.41
N ALA A 149 -10.99 -6.51 7.34
CA ALA A 149 -12.12 -7.35 7.74
C ALA A 149 -11.88 -7.94 9.13
N PRO A 150 -12.94 -8.30 9.87
CA PRO A 150 -12.82 -9.04 11.13
C PRO A 150 -12.02 -10.33 10.96
N LEU A 151 -11.24 -10.69 11.99
CA LEU A 151 -10.53 -11.98 12.05
C LEU A 151 -11.52 -13.16 12.23
N LEU A 152 -12.49 -12.97 13.11
CA LEU A 152 -13.60 -13.88 13.38
C LEU A 152 -14.88 -13.04 13.47
N PRO A 153 -16.08 -13.65 13.34
CA PRO A 153 -17.34 -12.92 13.48
C PRO A 153 -17.48 -12.22 14.84
N GLN A 154 -16.98 -12.84 15.90
CA GLN A 154 -16.94 -12.26 17.24
C GLN A 154 -15.61 -12.59 17.88
N TYR A 155 -14.82 -11.59 18.22
CA TYR A 155 -13.54 -11.80 18.89
C TYR A 155 -13.07 -10.56 19.65
N LEU A 156 -12.21 -10.82 20.63
CA LEU A 156 -11.34 -9.84 21.27
C LEU A 156 -9.92 -10.38 21.19
N ARG A 157 -8.97 -9.56 20.71
CA ARG A 157 -7.57 -9.90 20.58
C ARG A 157 -6.72 -8.84 21.26
N VAL A 158 -5.81 -9.29 22.09
CA VAL A 158 -4.79 -8.46 22.75
C VAL A 158 -3.43 -8.98 22.31
N GLU A 159 -2.52 -8.09 21.94
CA GLU A 159 -1.14 -8.42 21.63
C GLU A 159 -0.18 -7.51 22.38
N GLY A 160 0.88 -8.09 22.93
CA GLY A 160 2.01 -7.39 23.52
C GLY A 160 3.32 -7.91 22.94
N VAL A 161 4.22 -7.02 22.56
CA VAL A 161 5.53 -7.35 21.97
C VAL A 161 6.61 -6.50 22.63
N GLY A 162 7.75 -7.10 22.91
CA GLY A 162 8.97 -6.41 23.35
C GLY A 162 10.18 -6.90 22.59
N GLY A 163 11.24 -6.11 22.53
CA GLY A 163 12.43 -6.53 21.80
C GLY A 163 13.60 -5.56 21.89
N GLN A 164 14.56 -5.77 21.02
CA GLN A 164 15.77 -4.96 20.93
C GLN A 164 15.45 -3.48 20.66
N TYR A 165 16.35 -2.59 20.98
CA TYR A 165 16.26 -1.14 20.80
C TYR A 165 15.10 -0.50 21.57
N GLY A 166 14.77 -1.02 22.77
CA GLY A 166 13.65 -0.52 23.56
C GLY A 166 12.30 -0.69 22.86
N TYR A 167 12.19 -1.59 21.88
CA TYR A 167 10.97 -1.80 21.13
C TYR A 167 9.86 -2.34 22.01
N ALA A 168 8.73 -1.66 22.00
CA ALA A 168 7.49 -2.10 22.63
C ALA A 168 6.31 -1.84 21.69
N TYR A 169 5.41 -2.83 21.59
CA TYR A 169 4.15 -2.72 20.86
C TYR A 169 3.04 -3.34 21.67
N GLY A 170 1.90 -2.65 21.73
CA GLY A 170 0.68 -3.14 22.32
C GLY A 170 -0.50 -2.87 21.40
N SER A 171 -1.38 -3.85 21.21
CA SER A 171 -2.62 -3.65 20.46
C SER A 171 -3.82 -4.34 21.11
N LEU A 172 -4.98 -3.72 20.91
CA LEU A 172 -6.29 -4.24 21.22
C LEU A 172 -7.13 -4.17 19.97
N SER A 173 -7.68 -5.29 19.52
CA SER A 173 -8.62 -5.34 18.40
C SER A 173 -9.79 -6.26 18.70
N GLY A 174 -10.93 -5.98 18.10
CA GLY A 174 -12.12 -6.80 18.30
C GLY A 174 -13.17 -6.55 17.24
N ALA A 175 -14.06 -7.52 17.10
CA ALA A 175 -15.19 -7.39 16.21
C ALA A 175 -16.45 -8.08 16.76
N VAL A 176 -17.58 -7.55 16.32
CA VAL A 176 -18.89 -8.16 16.44
C VAL A 176 -19.54 -8.14 15.07
N ALA A 177 -19.83 -9.31 14.51
CA ALA A 177 -20.59 -9.46 13.29
C ALA A 177 -21.85 -10.30 13.56
N LYS A 178 -22.98 -9.78 13.16
CA LYS A 178 -24.30 -10.43 13.14
C LYS A 178 -24.82 -10.40 11.71
N GLU A 179 -25.99 -11.01 11.47
CA GLU A 179 -26.54 -11.16 10.11
C GLU A 179 -26.51 -9.90 9.24
N ARG A 180 -26.81 -8.74 9.81
CA ARG A 180 -26.94 -7.46 9.08
C ARG A 180 -26.04 -6.34 9.58
N PHE A 181 -25.18 -6.64 10.56
CA PHE A 181 -24.32 -5.65 11.19
C PHE A 181 -22.93 -6.21 11.44
N SER A 182 -21.92 -5.43 11.18
CA SER A 182 -20.54 -5.74 11.53
C SER A 182 -19.86 -4.50 12.07
N LEU A 183 -19.12 -4.68 13.17
CA LEU A 183 -18.25 -3.67 13.76
C LEU A 183 -16.88 -4.27 13.98
N LEU A 184 -15.84 -3.63 13.50
CA LEU A 184 -14.43 -3.89 13.74
C LEU A 184 -13.83 -2.65 14.39
N GLY A 185 -13.11 -2.82 15.49
CA GLY A 185 -12.35 -1.75 16.13
C GLY A 185 -10.95 -2.22 16.50
N ALA A 186 -9.98 -1.31 16.43
CA ALA A 186 -8.61 -1.56 16.86
C ALA A 186 -7.96 -0.28 17.38
N ALA A 187 -7.07 -0.45 18.36
CA ALA A 187 -6.18 0.59 18.85
C ALA A 187 -4.81 -0.02 19.12
N SER A 188 -3.75 0.71 18.83
CA SER A 188 -2.38 0.25 19.09
C SER A 188 -1.45 1.40 19.47
N TYR A 189 -0.39 1.03 20.16
CA TYR A 189 0.76 1.88 20.46
C TYR A 189 2.04 1.13 20.16
N ARG A 190 3.01 1.84 19.56
CA ARG A 190 4.32 1.30 19.19
C ARG A 190 5.39 2.33 19.48
N ARG A 191 6.51 1.89 20.09
CA ARG A 191 7.66 2.74 20.33
C ARG A 191 8.97 1.99 20.15
N SER A 192 10.06 2.74 19.99
CA SER A 192 11.44 2.25 20.07
C SER A 192 12.37 3.40 20.44
N ASP A 193 13.48 3.09 21.11
CA ASP A 193 14.56 4.06 21.40
C ASP A 193 15.48 4.27 20.18
N GLY A 194 15.26 3.51 19.08
CA GLY A 194 16.02 3.61 17.84
C GLY A 194 17.24 2.69 17.77
N TYR A 195 17.55 2.20 16.56
CA TYR A 195 18.69 1.30 16.31
C TYR A 195 20.00 2.06 16.05
N ARG A 196 19.94 3.38 15.87
CA ARG A 196 21.06 4.32 15.78
C ARG A 196 20.62 5.69 16.29
N HIS A 197 21.57 6.62 16.41
CA HIS A 197 21.27 7.99 16.87
C HIS A 197 20.09 8.58 16.11
N ASN A 198 19.16 9.22 16.84
CA ASN A 198 17.99 9.92 16.33
C ASN A 198 17.18 9.09 15.32
N THR A 199 16.82 7.83 15.71
CA THR A 199 15.90 6.94 15.00
C THR A 199 14.85 6.35 15.93
N ASP A 200 14.62 7.02 17.07
CA ASP A 200 13.54 6.76 17.99
C ASP A 200 12.19 7.06 17.36
N PHE A 201 11.16 6.40 17.82
CA PHE A 201 9.79 6.67 17.36
C PHE A 201 8.72 6.32 18.38
N ASP A 202 7.59 7.04 18.27
CA ASP A 202 6.32 6.77 18.93
C ASP A 202 5.18 6.85 17.91
N THR A 203 4.29 5.84 17.93
CA THR A 203 3.15 5.77 17.00
C THR A 203 1.90 5.30 17.72
N TYR A 204 0.79 6.03 17.55
CA TYR A 204 -0.55 5.65 18.00
C TYR A 204 -1.47 5.47 16.81
N ASN A 205 -2.25 4.39 16.81
CA ASN A 205 -3.28 4.14 15.82
C ASN A 205 -4.62 3.83 16.49
N VAL A 206 -5.69 4.36 15.92
CA VAL A 206 -7.07 3.95 16.22
C VAL A 206 -7.80 3.79 14.90
N PHE A 207 -8.53 2.68 14.75
CA PHE A 207 -9.31 2.41 13.56
C PHE A 207 -10.65 1.77 13.92
N VAL A 208 -11.71 2.19 13.25
CA VAL A 208 -13.04 1.59 13.34
C VAL A 208 -13.64 1.42 11.97
N ARG A 209 -14.31 0.30 11.73
CA ARG A 209 -15.13 0.05 10.55
C ARG A 209 -16.45 -0.59 10.97
N SER A 210 -17.55 -0.07 10.48
CA SER A 210 -18.89 -0.59 10.72
C SER A 210 -19.62 -0.77 9.40
N SER A 211 -20.34 -1.85 9.25
CA SER A 211 -21.23 -2.05 8.10
C SER A 211 -22.61 -2.50 8.57
N CYS A 212 -23.63 -2.04 7.87
CA CYS A 212 -25.02 -2.35 8.17
C CYS A 212 -25.82 -2.57 6.88
N GLU A 213 -26.59 -3.64 6.84
CA GLU A 213 -27.57 -3.90 5.78
C GLU A 213 -28.99 -3.54 6.27
N ALA A 214 -29.55 -2.48 5.70
CA ALA A 214 -30.93 -2.07 5.94
C ALA A 214 -31.81 -2.58 4.78
N PRO A 215 -32.77 -3.49 5.00
CA PRO A 215 -33.44 -4.26 3.93
C PRO A 215 -34.11 -3.44 2.83
N ARG A 216 -34.52 -2.21 3.13
CA ARG A 216 -35.19 -1.30 2.16
C ARG A 216 -34.30 -0.13 1.76
N ALA A 217 -33.28 0.20 2.58
CA ALA A 217 -32.43 1.36 2.35
C ALA A 217 -31.06 0.99 1.75
N GLY A 218 -30.69 -0.29 1.75
CA GLY A 218 -29.43 -0.78 1.18
C GLY A 218 -28.33 -1.04 2.21
N PHE A 219 -27.12 -1.11 1.73
CA PHE A 219 -25.92 -1.41 2.51
C PHE A 219 -25.15 -0.12 2.80
N PHE A 220 -24.76 0.06 4.05
CA PHE A 220 -23.92 1.16 4.53
C PHE A 220 -22.61 0.62 5.05
N ASP A 221 -21.49 1.29 4.76
CA ASP A 221 -20.15 0.96 5.21
C ASP A 221 -19.45 2.25 5.65
N PHE A 222 -19.23 2.38 6.94
CA PHE A 222 -18.53 3.50 7.56
C PHE A 222 -17.15 3.04 8.02
N GLN A 223 -16.13 3.86 7.81
CA GLN A 223 -14.81 3.69 8.41
C GLN A 223 -14.26 5.03 8.87
N ALA A 224 -13.48 4.99 9.96
CA ALA A 224 -12.73 6.14 10.46
C ALA A 224 -11.46 5.67 11.15
N GLY A 225 -10.45 6.52 11.17
CA GLY A 225 -9.19 6.22 11.85
C GLY A 225 -8.38 7.46 12.13
N TYR A 226 -7.51 7.32 13.13
CA TYR A 226 -6.54 8.33 13.52
C TYR A 226 -5.18 7.71 13.77
N GLN A 227 -4.14 8.32 13.25
CA GLN A 227 -2.74 7.97 13.50
C GLN A 227 -1.99 9.21 13.94
N ASN A 228 -1.09 9.04 14.91
CA ASN A 228 -0.11 10.04 15.29
C ASN A 228 1.26 9.37 15.34
N ARG A 229 2.27 9.97 14.72
CA ARG A 229 3.65 9.48 14.68
C ARG A 229 4.61 10.60 14.94
N ALA A 230 5.58 10.35 15.82
CA ALA A 230 6.71 11.22 16.07
C ALA A 230 7.98 10.38 15.98
N PHE A 231 8.97 10.79 15.22
CA PHE A 231 10.18 10.01 15.00
C PHE A 231 11.41 10.83 14.65
N GLY A 232 12.56 10.37 15.09
CA GLY A 232 13.84 10.83 14.61
C GLY A 232 14.05 10.39 13.16
N SER A 233 14.34 11.34 12.28
CA SER A 233 14.48 11.13 10.83
C SER A 233 15.91 11.33 10.35
N ASN A 234 16.87 10.73 11.08
CA ASN A 234 18.29 10.82 10.81
C ASN A 234 18.63 10.53 9.34
N GLY A 235 19.01 11.57 8.60
CA GLY A 235 19.42 11.48 7.21
C GLY A 235 18.30 11.35 6.17
N PHE A 236 17.00 11.49 6.53
CA PHE A 236 15.89 11.20 5.61
C PHE A 236 15.83 12.14 4.40
N TYR A 237 16.02 13.44 4.62
CA TYR A 237 15.89 14.47 3.56
C TYR A 237 17.23 15.14 3.23
N GLY A 238 18.26 14.88 4.01
CA GLY A 238 19.64 15.24 3.76
C GLY A 238 20.51 14.23 4.49
N ALA A 239 21.08 13.27 3.76
CA ALA A 239 21.74 12.10 4.34
C ALA A 239 22.93 12.44 5.26
N TYR A 240 23.50 13.64 5.15
CA TYR A 240 24.57 14.14 6.03
C TYR A 240 24.05 14.67 7.38
N ASN A 241 22.74 15.04 7.50
CA ASN A 241 22.21 15.62 8.74
C ASN A 241 21.58 14.55 9.64
N PRO A 242 22.16 14.23 10.80
CA PRO A 242 21.63 13.23 11.71
C PRO A 242 20.52 13.73 12.64
N GLU A 243 20.28 15.05 12.74
CA GLU A 243 19.44 15.67 13.77
C GLU A 243 17.99 15.96 13.30
N GLN A 244 17.61 15.48 12.13
CA GLN A 244 16.26 15.69 11.57
C GLN A 244 15.20 14.97 12.40
N TRP A 245 14.02 15.57 12.50
CA TRP A 245 12.90 15.00 13.23
C TRP A 245 11.56 15.32 12.55
N GLU A 246 10.60 14.42 12.67
CA GLU A 246 9.30 14.56 12.03
C GLU A 246 8.16 14.15 12.96
N HIS A 247 7.07 14.91 12.89
CA HIS A 247 5.81 14.58 13.56
C HIS A 247 4.66 14.68 12.56
N THR A 248 3.94 13.59 12.39
CA THR A 248 2.78 13.53 11.49
C THR A 248 1.54 13.05 12.22
N SER A 249 0.38 13.60 11.85
CA SER A 249 -0.89 13.03 12.26
C SER A 249 -1.86 12.95 11.09
N THR A 250 -2.60 11.87 11.00
CA THR A 250 -3.57 11.61 9.94
C THR A 250 -4.90 11.20 10.56
N ALA A 251 -5.96 11.91 10.22
CA ALA A 251 -7.34 11.51 10.49
C ALA A 251 -8.04 11.22 9.17
N LEU A 252 -8.82 10.16 9.09
CA LEU A 252 -9.64 9.86 7.92
C LEU A 252 -11.01 9.33 8.33
N ALA A 253 -11.99 9.58 7.48
CA ALA A 253 -13.33 8.99 7.59
C ALA A 253 -13.96 8.83 6.21
N SER A 254 -14.84 7.84 6.07
CA SER A 254 -15.68 7.69 4.88
C SER A 254 -17.00 7.01 5.20
N LEU A 255 -18.00 7.32 4.40
CA LEU A 255 -19.29 6.65 4.41
C LEU A 255 -19.63 6.23 2.98
N ARG A 256 -19.88 4.94 2.77
CA ARG A 256 -20.34 4.35 1.53
C ARG A 256 -21.77 3.87 1.70
N TRP A 257 -22.58 4.10 0.68
CA TRP A 257 -23.91 3.55 0.54
C TRP A 257 -24.04 2.81 -0.78
N GLN A 258 -24.78 1.69 -0.78
CA GLN A 258 -25.07 0.89 -1.97
C GLN A 258 -26.49 0.32 -1.87
N HIS A 259 -27.18 0.28 -3.00
CA HIS A 259 -28.51 -0.31 -3.10
C HIS A 259 -28.71 -0.97 -4.46
N SER A 260 -29.59 -1.97 -4.54
CA SER A 260 -29.93 -2.62 -5.81
C SER A 260 -31.42 -2.92 -5.90
N ALA A 261 -32.01 -2.70 -7.07
CA ALA A 261 -33.39 -3.02 -7.38
C ALA A 261 -33.53 -3.47 -8.85
N GLY A 262 -34.06 -4.67 -9.03
CA GLY A 262 -34.21 -5.26 -10.37
C GLY A 262 -32.85 -5.41 -11.07
N ARG A 263 -32.73 -4.80 -12.26
CA ARG A 263 -31.50 -4.81 -13.06
C ARG A 263 -30.51 -3.67 -12.73
N PHE A 264 -30.90 -2.77 -11.84
CA PHE A 264 -30.07 -1.64 -11.48
C PHE A 264 -29.41 -1.85 -10.11
N ALA A 265 -28.16 -1.43 -9.99
CA ALA A 265 -27.49 -1.22 -8.73
C ALA A 265 -26.84 0.17 -8.76
N TRP A 266 -26.85 0.86 -7.65
CA TRP A 266 -26.22 2.18 -7.52
C TRP A 266 -25.53 2.33 -6.18
N GLY A 267 -24.61 3.22 -6.13
CA GLY A 267 -23.91 3.50 -4.91
C GLY A 267 -23.24 4.86 -4.95
N ALA A 268 -22.90 5.31 -3.75
CA ALA A 268 -22.14 6.52 -3.55
C ALA A 268 -21.21 6.36 -2.32
N TYR A 269 -20.13 7.14 -2.29
CA TYR A 269 -19.39 7.36 -1.06
C TYR A 269 -18.91 8.80 -0.96
N VAL A 270 -18.67 9.21 0.26
CA VAL A 270 -17.92 10.41 0.60
C VAL A 270 -16.75 10.03 1.48
N SER A 271 -15.64 10.73 1.32
CA SER A 271 -14.43 10.53 2.12
C SER A 271 -13.81 11.87 2.51
N TYR A 272 -13.12 11.86 3.64
CA TYR A 272 -12.34 12.99 4.11
C TYR A 272 -11.07 12.50 4.77
N ARG A 273 -9.95 13.18 4.49
CA ARG A 273 -8.67 12.98 5.14
C ARG A 273 -8.08 14.33 5.52
N LYS A 274 -7.65 14.43 6.76
CA LYS A 274 -6.83 15.52 7.25
C LYS A 274 -5.46 14.99 7.60
N ASN A 275 -4.43 15.71 7.16
CA ASN A 275 -3.06 15.36 7.49
C ASN A 275 -2.31 16.58 8.00
N PHE A 276 -1.64 16.43 9.12
CA PHE A 276 -0.71 17.40 9.68
C PHE A 276 0.70 16.83 9.60
N ASP A 277 1.66 17.71 9.27
CA ASP A 277 3.07 17.37 9.21
C ASP A 277 3.91 18.54 9.72
N ARG A 278 4.83 18.20 10.61
CA ARG A 278 5.87 19.10 11.12
C ARG A 278 7.21 18.44 10.87
N TYR A 279 8.08 19.14 10.18
CA TYR A 279 9.46 18.72 9.94
C TYR A 279 10.42 19.70 10.57
N ASP A 280 11.35 19.16 11.35
CA ASP A 280 12.44 19.90 12.00
C ASP A 280 13.75 19.52 11.31
N TRP A 281 14.49 20.49 10.80
CA TRP A 281 15.84 20.26 10.26
C TRP A 281 16.83 19.86 11.34
N THR A 282 16.71 20.47 12.51
CA THR A 282 17.35 20.04 13.76
C THR A 282 16.23 19.87 14.77
N ARG A 283 16.19 18.74 15.46
CA ARG A 283 15.14 18.41 16.42
C ARG A 283 14.87 19.55 17.40
N GLY A 284 13.64 20.03 17.45
CA GLY A 284 13.19 21.20 18.21
C GLY A 284 13.18 22.50 17.43
N THR A 285 13.80 22.55 16.23
CA THR A 285 13.82 23.73 15.36
C THR A 285 12.99 23.47 14.10
N VAL A 286 11.76 23.99 14.10
CA VAL A 286 10.80 23.78 13.01
C VAL A 286 11.29 24.40 11.72
N LEU A 287 11.39 23.62 10.65
CA LEU A 287 11.64 24.13 9.29
C LEU A 287 10.34 24.26 8.52
N ASN A 288 9.52 23.20 8.50
CA ASN A 288 8.30 23.17 7.73
C ASN A 288 7.10 22.70 8.56
N ARG A 289 5.94 23.29 8.28
CA ARG A 289 4.62 22.84 8.76
C ARG A 289 3.64 22.79 7.61
N HIS A 290 2.90 21.71 7.51
CA HIS A 290 1.87 21.51 6.51
C HIS A 290 0.59 20.97 7.15
N ASN A 291 -0.54 21.43 6.67
CA ASN A 291 -1.86 20.95 7.05
C ASN A 291 -2.67 20.76 5.77
N THR A 292 -3.04 19.53 5.45
CA THR A 292 -3.79 19.21 4.24
C THR A 292 -5.18 18.69 4.58
N ASP A 293 -6.15 19.14 3.81
CA ASP A 293 -7.54 18.68 3.81
C ASP A 293 -7.84 18.08 2.43
N ASN A 294 -8.20 16.79 2.39
CA ASN A 294 -8.56 16.09 1.17
C ASN A 294 -9.97 15.51 1.33
N ALA A 295 -10.89 15.88 0.45
CA ALA A 295 -12.26 15.41 0.43
C ALA A 295 -12.58 14.75 -0.91
N GLY A 296 -13.32 13.66 -0.89
CA GLY A 296 -13.73 12.92 -2.08
C GLY A 296 -15.21 12.56 -2.04
N ALA A 297 -15.83 12.56 -3.21
CA ALA A 297 -17.17 12.03 -3.41
C ALA A 297 -17.22 11.22 -4.71
N LYS A 298 -17.91 10.08 -4.71
CA LYS A 298 -18.12 9.24 -5.89
C LYS A 298 -19.53 8.71 -5.91
N ALA A 299 -20.12 8.66 -7.11
CA ALA A 299 -21.40 8.00 -7.33
C ALA A 299 -21.38 7.20 -8.64
N TRP A 300 -22.15 6.12 -8.69
CA TRP A 300 -22.27 5.27 -9.88
C TRP A 300 -23.62 4.59 -9.95
N VAL A 301 -23.99 4.19 -11.15
CA VAL A 301 -25.12 3.31 -11.41
C VAL A 301 -24.68 2.20 -12.37
N ASP A 302 -25.03 0.97 -12.01
CA ASP A 302 -24.85 -0.23 -12.82
C ASP A 302 -26.20 -0.65 -13.40
N CYS A 303 -26.21 -1.04 -14.66
CA CYS A 303 -27.36 -1.61 -15.33
C CYS A 303 -26.99 -2.99 -15.89
N ASP A 304 -27.61 -4.04 -15.33
CA ASP A 304 -27.49 -5.42 -15.83
C ASP A 304 -28.50 -5.68 -16.94
N TRP A 305 -28.02 -6.15 -18.09
CA TRP A 305 -28.88 -6.50 -19.24
C TRP A 305 -28.26 -7.66 -20.04
N ALA A 306 -28.96 -8.17 -21.06
CA ALA A 306 -28.49 -9.34 -21.82
C ALA A 306 -27.10 -9.16 -22.46
N GLY A 307 -26.71 -7.92 -22.74
CA GLY A 307 -25.38 -7.58 -23.26
C GLY A 307 -24.25 -7.64 -22.22
N GLY A 308 -24.55 -7.54 -20.93
CA GLY A 308 -23.57 -7.46 -19.83
C GLY A 308 -23.99 -6.43 -18.78
N THR A 309 -23.01 -5.92 -18.04
CA THR A 309 -23.20 -4.84 -17.06
C THR A 309 -22.61 -3.55 -17.61
N THR A 310 -23.41 -2.50 -17.68
CA THR A 310 -22.98 -1.14 -18.03
C THR A 310 -22.99 -0.27 -16.80
N THR A 311 -21.89 0.40 -16.50
CA THR A 311 -21.71 1.31 -15.37
C THR A 311 -21.53 2.74 -15.89
N LEU A 312 -22.31 3.67 -15.41
CA LEU A 312 -22.03 5.11 -15.48
C LEU A 312 -21.64 5.59 -14.10
N GLY A 313 -20.53 6.30 -13.99
CA GLY A 313 -20.05 6.81 -12.71
C GLY A 313 -19.31 8.12 -12.86
N GLY A 314 -19.14 8.80 -11.71
CA GLY A 314 -18.32 10.00 -11.61
C GLY A 314 -17.82 10.17 -10.19
N ASP A 315 -16.71 10.89 -10.08
CA ASP A 315 -16.11 11.28 -8.82
C ASP A 315 -15.62 12.72 -8.87
N TYR A 316 -15.52 13.28 -7.69
CA TYR A 316 -14.99 14.60 -7.45
C TYR A 316 -14.02 14.53 -6.27
N ALA A 317 -12.88 15.19 -6.39
CA ALA A 317 -11.92 15.34 -5.32
C ALA A 317 -11.53 16.82 -5.14
N PHE A 318 -11.45 17.21 -3.88
CA PHE A 318 -10.99 18.50 -3.41
C PHE A 318 -9.79 18.31 -2.50
N SER A 319 -8.74 19.10 -2.71
CA SER A 319 -7.57 19.14 -1.86
C SER A 319 -7.24 20.60 -1.51
N HIS A 320 -6.90 20.85 -0.26
CA HIS A 320 -6.43 22.15 0.21
C HIS A 320 -5.20 21.96 1.10
N ILE A 321 -4.22 22.84 0.96
CA ILE A 321 -3.06 22.89 1.84
C ILE A 321 -2.91 24.27 2.47
N TYR A 322 -2.66 24.30 3.78
CA TYR A 322 -2.02 25.38 4.48
C TYR A 322 -0.57 25.00 4.79
N SER A 323 0.37 25.88 4.52
CA SER A 323 1.79 25.55 4.61
C SER A 323 2.63 26.78 4.99
N THR A 324 3.79 26.51 5.57
CA THR A 324 4.83 27.53 5.77
C THR A 324 5.57 27.83 4.47
N ASN A 325 5.68 26.87 3.51
CA ASN A 325 6.45 27.07 2.28
C ASN A 325 5.82 26.52 0.98
N LEU A 326 4.70 25.76 1.05
CA LEU A 326 4.01 25.25 -0.14
C LEU A 326 2.77 26.07 -0.47
N GLY A 327 2.54 26.31 -1.75
CA GLY A 327 1.40 27.08 -2.25
C GLY A 327 1.71 28.56 -2.46
N GLU A 328 0.67 29.34 -2.73
CA GLU A 328 0.71 30.79 -2.93
C GLU A 328 0.63 31.54 -1.60
N LEU A 329 1.14 32.77 -1.55
CA LEU A 329 1.04 33.60 -0.35
C LEU A 329 -0.44 33.91 -0.05
N LEU A 330 -0.83 33.70 1.20
CA LEU A 330 -2.16 34.06 1.68
C LEU A 330 -2.27 35.59 1.90
N ALA A 331 -3.39 36.17 1.54
CA ALA A 331 -3.68 37.59 1.83
C ALA A 331 -3.67 37.85 3.35
N THR A 332 -4.08 36.88 4.15
CA THR A 332 -4.02 36.92 5.62
C THR A 332 -3.48 35.56 6.09
N PRO A 333 -2.41 35.51 6.89
CA PRO A 333 -1.89 34.29 7.45
C PRO A 333 -2.94 33.49 8.22
N HIS A 334 -2.91 32.17 8.12
CA HIS A 334 -3.76 31.24 8.88
C HIS A 334 -2.95 30.62 10.02
N GLY A 335 -2.91 31.25 11.19
CA GLY A 335 -2.00 30.86 12.26
C GLY A 335 -0.54 31.00 11.82
N ASP A 336 0.22 29.93 11.95
CA ASP A 336 1.64 29.87 11.51
C ASP A 336 1.79 29.71 9.99
N TYR A 337 0.71 29.48 9.24
CA TYR A 337 0.76 29.19 7.82
C TYR A 337 0.68 30.47 7.00
N LEU A 338 1.68 30.70 6.17
CA LEU A 338 1.81 31.88 5.31
C LEU A 338 1.31 31.63 3.89
N ARG A 339 1.16 30.37 3.51
CA ARG A 339 0.84 29.94 2.15
C ARG A 339 -0.32 28.94 2.15
N GLY A 340 -0.99 28.85 1.01
CA GLY A 340 -2.04 27.87 0.79
C GLY A 340 -2.36 27.68 -0.68
N LYS A 341 -2.99 26.57 -1.01
CA LYS A 341 -3.47 26.25 -2.37
C LYS A 341 -4.61 25.26 -2.31
N SER A 342 -5.61 25.48 -3.14
CA SER A 342 -6.69 24.52 -3.39
C SER A 342 -6.55 23.89 -4.76
N ARG A 343 -7.02 22.64 -4.90
CA ARG A 343 -7.11 21.91 -6.15
C ARG A 343 -8.41 21.13 -6.22
N HIS A 344 -9.04 21.17 -7.39
CA HIS A 344 -10.28 20.45 -7.68
C HIS A 344 -10.04 19.51 -8.87
N THR A 345 -10.57 18.30 -8.80
CA THR A 345 -10.60 17.37 -9.92
C THR A 345 -11.96 16.69 -10.00
N GLY A 346 -12.40 16.36 -11.20
CA GLY A 346 -13.64 15.64 -11.42
C GLY A 346 -13.49 14.63 -12.54
N ASN A 347 -14.12 13.46 -12.41
CA ASN A 347 -14.09 12.43 -13.43
C ASN A 347 -15.52 11.97 -13.73
N VAL A 348 -15.81 11.69 -15.01
CA VAL A 348 -17.02 11.00 -15.46
C VAL A 348 -16.59 9.87 -16.36
N TYR A 349 -17.11 8.67 -16.13
CA TYR A 349 -16.73 7.50 -16.92
C TYR A 349 -17.92 6.60 -17.23
N LEU A 350 -17.82 5.95 -18.40
CA LEU A 350 -18.66 4.85 -18.81
C LEU A 350 -17.82 3.58 -18.88
N ARG A 351 -18.36 2.49 -18.32
CA ARG A 351 -17.75 1.18 -18.37
C ARG A 351 -18.78 0.16 -18.84
N HIS A 352 -18.34 -0.76 -19.68
CA HIS A 352 -19.12 -1.94 -20.03
C HIS A 352 -18.31 -3.19 -19.78
N SER A 353 -18.93 -4.22 -19.19
CA SER A 353 -18.31 -5.52 -18.95
C SER A 353 -19.26 -6.65 -19.28
N LYS A 354 -18.71 -7.71 -19.85
CA LYS A 354 -19.46 -8.92 -20.19
C LYS A 354 -18.66 -10.15 -19.79
N HIS A 355 -19.37 -11.10 -19.18
CA HIS A 355 -18.85 -12.44 -18.91
C HIS A 355 -19.71 -13.45 -19.70
N TRP A 356 -19.07 -14.34 -20.44
CA TRP A 356 -19.75 -15.41 -21.16
C TRP A 356 -18.90 -16.69 -21.19
N ARG A 357 -19.44 -17.74 -20.59
CA ARG A 357 -18.80 -19.04 -20.44
C ARG A 357 -17.38 -18.94 -19.85
N ARG A 358 -16.34 -19.03 -20.71
CA ARG A 358 -14.91 -19.03 -20.34
C ARG A 358 -14.24 -17.69 -20.62
N PHE A 359 -14.96 -16.72 -21.14
CA PHE A 359 -14.43 -15.42 -21.54
C PHE A 359 -15.04 -14.30 -20.70
N ASP A 360 -14.28 -13.29 -20.46
CA ASP A 360 -14.72 -12.01 -19.92
C ASP A 360 -14.00 -10.87 -20.63
N ALA A 361 -14.70 -9.78 -20.80
CA ALA A 361 -14.15 -8.56 -21.34
C ALA A 361 -14.73 -7.34 -20.63
N ALA A 362 -13.95 -6.27 -20.55
CA ALA A 362 -14.43 -4.96 -20.15
C ALA A 362 -13.73 -3.86 -20.93
N ALA A 363 -14.46 -2.79 -21.16
CA ALA A 363 -13.95 -1.54 -21.68
C ALA A 363 -14.46 -0.40 -20.82
N SER A 364 -13.63 0.59 -20.58
CA SER A 364 -14.03 1.86 -19.96
C SER A 364 -13.41 3.04 -20.66
N ALA A 365 -14.14 4.14 -20.70
CA ALA A 365 -13.66 5.44 -21.15
C ALA A 365 -14.27 6.53 -20.26
N GLY A 366 -13.50 7.57 -20.00
CA GLY A 366 -13.95 8.67 -19.16
C GLY A 366 -13.17 9.95 -19.44
N ALA A 367 -13.78 11.07 -19.05
CA ALA A 367 -13.17 12.39 -19.09
C ALA A 367 -12.82 12.81 -17.67
N SER A 368 -11.56 13.22 -17.47
CA SER A 368 -11.07 13.83 -16.25
C SER A 368 -10.95 15.33 -16.44
N LEU A 369 -11.56 16.11 -15.56
CA LEU A 369 -11.46 17.55 -15.50
C LEU A 369 -10.46 17.92 -14.42
N THR A 370 -9.38 18.59 -14.79
CA THR A 370 -8.30 18.97 -13.91
C THR A 370 -7.94 20.45 -14.11
N PRO A 371 -7.17 21.07 -13.20
CA PRO A 371 -6.64 22.43 -13.43
C PRO A 371 -5.82 22.61 -14.71
N TYR A 372 -5.34 21.48 -15.27
CA TYR A 372 -4.56 21.44 -16.51
C TYR A 372 -5.41 21.18 -17.78
N GLY A 373 -6.73 21.25 -17.63
CA GLY A 373 -7.69 20.95 -18.70
C GLY A 373 -8.24 19.53 -18.66
N PRO A 374 -9.07 19.18 -19.66
CA PRO A 374 -9.69 17.86 -19.76
C PRO A 374 -8.70 16.82 -20.29
N ALA A 375 -8.81 15.58 -19.78
CA ALA A 375 -8.07 14.42 -20.26
C ALA A 375 -8.99 13.24 -20.49
N LEU A 376 -8.80 12.52 -21.58
CA LEU A 376 -9.48 11.24 -21.84
C LEU A 376 -8.67 10.11 -21.20
N LEU A 377 -9.31 9.28 -20.37
CA LEU A 377 -8.73 8.08 -19.77
C LEU A 377 -9.54 6.87 -20.16
N TRP A 378 -8.87 5.75 -20.45
CA TRP A 378 -9.53 4.54 -20.91
C TRP A 378 -8.86 3.27 -20.41
N SER A 379 -9.61 2.16 -20.39
CA SER A 379 -9.05 0.82 -20.18
C SER A 379 -9.79 -0.23 -21.01
N LEU A 380 -9.03 -1.24 -21.43
CA LEU A 380 -9.51 -2.45 -22.11
C LEU A 380 -8.95 -3.67 -21.37
N ASP A 381 -9.80 -4.60 -21.02
CA ASP A 381 -9.43 -5.82 -20.33
C ASP A 381 -10.12 -7.03 -20.96
N GLY A 382 -9.38 -8.12 -21.10
CA GLY A 382 -9.89 -9.39 -21.57
C GLY A 382 -9.34 -10.54 -20.74
N GLY A 383 -10.15 -11.58 -20.54
CA GLY A 383 -9.75 -12.78 -19.83
C GLY A 383 -10.36 -14.02 -20.45
N CYS A 384 -9.65 -15.15 -20.31
CA CYS A 384 -10.09 -16.47 -20.74
C CYS A 384 -9.73 -17.50 -19.67
N GLN A 385 -10.63 -18.46 -19.47
CA GLN A 385 -10.38 -19.65 -18.65
C GLN A 385 -10.31 -20.89 -19.56
N PRO A 386 -9.14 -21.15 -20.22
CA PRO A 386 -9.03 -22.22 -21.21
C PRO A 386 -9.13 -23.62 -20.59
N ALA A 387 -8.71 -23.77 -19.33
CA ALA A 387 -8.78 -25.02 -18.57
C ALA A 387 -9.18 -24.75 -17.11
N GLU A 388 -9.58 -25.82 -16.41
CA GLU A 388 -9.87 -25.75 -14.98
C GLU A 388 -8.63 -25.25 -14.20
N GLY A 389 -8.81 -24.24 -13.38
CA GLY A 389 -7.76 -23.61 -12.58
C GLY A 389 -6.82 -22.70 -13.36
N LEU A 390 -6.85 -22.64 -14.68
CA LEU A 390 -6.01 -21.77 -15.51
C LEU A 390 -6.81 -20.57 -16.04
N ARG A 391 -6.36 -19.36 -15.73
CA ARG A 391 -6.89 -18.10 -16.27
C ARG A 391 -5.76 -17.35 -16.99
N VAL A 392 -6.04 -16.89 -18.19
CA VAL A 392 -5.17 -15.99 -18.96
C VAL A 392 -5.88 -14.64 -19.08
N SER A 393 -5.15 -13.53 -19.00
CA SER A 393 -5.69 -12.18 -19.11
C SER A 393 -4.74 -11.28 -19.88
N VAL A 394 -5.33 -10.32 -20.58
CA VAL A 394 -4.63 -9.22 -21.25
C VAL A 394 -5.35 -7.92 -20.91
N GLY A 395 -4.62 -6.81 -20.88
CA GLY A 395 -5.22 -5.51 -20.65
C GLY A 395 -4.34 -4.38 -21.13
N ALA A 396 -4.99 -3.27 -21.45
CA ALA A 396 -4.35 -2.01 -21.76
C ALA A 396 -5.10 -0.87 -21.10
N SER A 397 -4.39 0.12 -20.59
CA SER A 397 -5.01 1.25 -19.91
C SER A 397 -4.18 2.51 -20.01
N GLN A 398 -4.86 3.64 -20.02
CA GLN A 398 -4.25 4.95 -19.88
C GLN A 398 -4.57 5.52 -18.50
N SER A 399 -3.54 6.05 -17.83
CA SER A 399 -3.62 6.67 -16.52
C SER A 399 -2.82 7.98 -16.52
N MET A 400 -3.06 8.82 -15.51
CA MET A 400 -2.33 10.08 -15.34
C MET A 400 -2.06 10.34 -13.85
N ARG A 401 -1.04 11.16 -13.58
CA ARG A 401 -0.75 11.73 -12.26
C ARG A 401 -0.63 13.26 -12.36
N LEU A 402 -1.25 13.97 -11.44
CA LEU A 402 -1.05 15.42 -11.33
C LEU A 402 0.24 15.71 -10.55
N PRO A 403 0.96 16.81 -10.85
CA PRO A 403 2.04 17.29 -10.01
C PRO A 403 1.55 17.47 -8.56
N THR A 404 2.34 17.05 -7.58
CA THR A 404 2.03 17.28 -6.17
C THR A 404 2.24 18.75 -5.79
N PHE A 405 1.73 19.17 -4.64
CA PHE A 405 2.05 20.53 -4.16
C PHE A 405 3.54 20.68 -3.85
N THR A 406 4.23 19.59 -3.49
CA THR A 406 5.69 19.58 -3.30
C THR A 406 6.42 19.79 -4.63
N ASP A 407 6.04 19.10 -5.70
CA ASP A 407 6.64 19.27 -7.03
C ASP A 407 6.53 20.72 -7.53
N LEU A 408 5.35 21.34 -7.30
CA LEU A 408 5.04 22.67 -7.83
C LEU A 408 5.62 23.82 -6.99
N TYR A 409 5.71 23.68 -5.67
CA TYR A 409 5.92 24.85 -4.78
C TYR A 409 7.13 24.71 -3.86
N TYR A 410 7.74 23.53 -3.70
CA TYR A 410 8.82 23.37 -2.73
C TYR A 410 10.12 24.00 -3.22
N SER A 411 10.61 24.97 -2.44
CA SER A 411 11.92 25.60 -2.64
C SER A 411 12.73 25.60 -1.34
N SER A 412 14.02 25.44 -1.48
CA SER A 412 15.00 25.49 -0.40
C SER A 412 16.35 26.02 -0.95
N PRO A 413 17.36 26.27 -0.13
CA PRO A 413 18.68 26.62 -0.65
C PRO A 413 19.27 25.63 -1.66
N ALA A 414 18.86 24.35 -1.58
CA ALA A 414 19.34 23.26 -2.43
C ALA A 414 18.30 22.79 -3.46
N GLN A 415 17.11 23.39 -3.53
CA GLN A 415 16.01 22.93 -4.39
C GLN A 415 15.23 24.09 -4.99
N ILE A 416 14.84 23.94 -6.25
CA ILE A 416 14.05 24.91 -7.01
C ILE A 416 12.77 24.22 -7.48
N ASN A 417 11.64 24.84 -7.20
CA ASN A 417 10.32 24.40 -7.68
C ASN A 417 10.09 24.77 -9.15
N ASN A 418 9.04 24.17 -9.73
CA ASN A 418 8.60 24.48 -11.08
C ASN A 418 7.07 24.54 -11.15
N LEU A 419 6.53 25.71 -11.48
CA LEU A 419 5.08 25.93 -11.58
C LEU A 419 4.51 25.53 -12.95
N ASP A 420 5.38 25.32 -13.96
CA ASP A 420 4.98 24.99 -15.34
C ASP A 420 4.84 23.50 -15.60
N LEU A 421 4.97 22.67 -14.55
CA LEU A 421 4.79 21.23 -14.64
C LEU A 421 3.38 20.86 -15.12
N VAL A 422 3.30 19.91 -16.06
CA VAL A 422 2.04 19.34 -16.55
C VAL A 422 1.85 17.91 -16.02
N PRO A 423 0.64 17.33 -16.10
CA PRO A 423 0.39 15.99 -15.62
C PRO A 423 1.18 14.91 -16.37
N GLU A 424 1.77 13.98 -15.61
CA GLU A 424 2.35 12.77 -16.18
C GLU A 424 1.26 11.89 -16.78
N LYS A 425 1.56 11.21 -17.87
CA LYS A 425 0.67 10.27 -18.55
C LYS A 425 1.35 8.94 -18.78
N SER A 426 0.58 7.86 -18.69
CA SER A 426 1.09 6.53 -19.03
C SER A 426 0.08 5.72 -19.81
N VAL A 427 0.59 4.90 -20.73
CA VAL A 427 -0.14 3.80 -21.34
C VAL A 427 0.54 2.51 -20.92
N THR A 428 -0.21 1.63 -20.26
CA THR A 428 0.29 0.34 -19.77
C THR A 428 -0.40 -0.79 -20.53
N VAL A 429 0.38 -1.70 -21.10
CA VAL A 429 -0.09 -2.97 -21.67
C VAL A 429 0.42 -4.10 -20.80
N ARG A 430 -0.43 -5.10 -20.51
CA ARG A 430 -0.09 -6.23 -19.68
C ARG A 430 -0.70 -7.53 -20.19
N ALA A 431 0.01 -8.63 -19.96
CA ALA A 431 -0.50 -9.97 -20.18
C ALA A 431 -0.10 -10.86 -18.99
N GLY A 432 -1.00 -11.74 -18.57
CA GLY A 432 -0.74 -12.62 -17.44
C GLY A 432 -1.47 -13.94 -17.52
N ALA A 433 -0.91 -14.93 -16.83
CA ALA A 433 -1.51 -16.24 -16.60
C ALA A 433 -1.51 -16.55 -15.12
N ARG A 434 -2.61 -17.12 -14.62
CA ARG A 434 -2.74 -17.59 -13.25
C ARG A 434 -3.28 -19.00 -13.25
N TYR A 435 -2.61 -19.86 -12.52
CA TYR A 435 -3.01 -21.25 -12.30
C TYR A 435 -3.26 -21.48 -10.80
N ALA A 436 -4.36 -22.14 -10.46
CA ALA A 436 -4.65 -22.56 -9.10
C ALA A 436 -5.47 -23.86 -9.13
N LYS A 437 -4.88 -24.96 -8.70
CA LYS A 437 -5.56 -26.26 -8.59
C LYS A 437 -4.98 -27.07 -7.42
N GLY A 438 -5.86 -27.53 -6.53
CA GLY A 438 -5.49 -28.28 -5.34
C GLY A 438 -4.59 -27.47 -4.41
N ARG A 439 -3.39 -27.96 -4.13
CA ARG A 439 -2.40 -27.34 -3.24
C ARG A 439 -1.45 -26.38 -3.94
N TRP A 440 -1.53 -26.28 -5.27
CA TRP A 440 -0.57 -25.54 -6.10
C TRP A 440 -1.18 -24.28 -6.70
N SER A 441 -0.40 -23.25 -6.74
CA SER A 441 -0.73 -22.01 -7.46
C SER A 441 0.50 -21.49 -8.19
N ALA A 442 0.30 -20.84 -9.31
CA ALA A 442 1.35 -20.16 -10.06
C ALA A 442 0.76 -18.91 -10.73
N SER A 443 1.56 -17.90 -10.89
CA SER A 443 1.20 -16.73 -11.72
C SER A 443 2.43 -16.21 -12.44
N ALA A 444 2.19 -15.71 -13.66
CA ALA A 444 3.18 -14.99 -14.45
C ALA A 444 2.50 -13.77 -15.05
N THR A 445 3.14 -12.60 -14.97
CA THR A 445 2.66 -11.34 -15.55
C THR A 445 3.82 -10.64 -16.23
N GLY A 446 3.63 -10.24 -17.47
CA GLY A 446 4.52 -9.32 -18.19
C GLY A 446 3.79 -8.00 -18.44
N TYR A 447 4.50 -6.90 -18.37
CA TYR A 447 3.94 -5.58 -18.66
C TYR A 447 4.96 -4.66 -19.32
N TYR A 448 4.41 -3.72 -20.09
CA TYR A 448 5.09 -2.58 -20.68
C TYR A 448 4.31 -1.32 -20.36
N ARG A 449 4.99 -0.27 -19.90
CA ARG A 449 4.41 1.04 -19.64
C ARG A 449 5.21 2.11 -20.36
N ALA A 450 4.57 2.79 -21.31
CA ALA A 450 5.07 4.00 -21.95
C ALA A 450 4.66 5.21 -21.10
N GLY A 451 5.64 5.90 -20.53
CA GLY A 451 5.46 7.10 -19.73
C GLY A 451 5.82 8.37 -20.48
N ARG A 452 5.07 9.44 -20.24
CA ARG A 452 5.29 10.77 -20.82
C ARG A 452 5.20 11.84 -19.73
N ASP A 453 5.96 12.92 -19.94
CA ASP A 453 5.95 14.11 -19.05
C ASP A 453 6.31 13.75 -17.60
N ILE A 454 7.29 12.88 -17.38
CA ILE A 454 7.67 12.34 -16.06
C ILE A 454 8.30 13.43 -15.21
N ILE A 455 7.73 13.65 -14.04
CA ILE A 455 8.22 14.63 -13.07
C ILE A 455 9.25 13.98 -12.16
N ASP A 456 10.44 14.60 -12.11
CA ASP A 456 11.48 14.21 -11.16
C ASP A 456 12.31 15.42 -10.71
N TRP A 457 13.06 15.26 -9.64
CA TRP A 457 14.06 16.21 -9.19
C TRP A 457 15.38 15.88 -9.90
N VAL A 458 15.85 16.82 -10.72
CA VAL A 458 17.06 16.72 -11.54
C VAL A 458 18.16 17.56 -10.92
N TRP A 459 19.36 16.98 -10.78
CA TRP A 459 20.53 17.70 -10.28
C TRP A 459 21.18 18.51 -11.39
N HIS A 460 21.42 19.78 -11.14
CA HIS A 460 22.17 20.69 -11.99
C HIS A 460 23.56 20.94 -11.41
N PRO A 461 24.64 20.65 -12.13
CA PRO A 461 26.00 20.82 -11.63
C PRO A 461 26.37 22.29 -11.45
N ASP A 462 27.52 22.55 -10.78
CA ASP A 462 27.99 23.91 -10.46
C ASP A 462 28.36 24.75 -11.71
N ASP A 463 28.57 24.11 -12.85
CA ASP A 463 28.86 24.72 -14.15
C ASP A 463 27.64 24.80 -15.09
N ASP A 464 26.45 24.55 -14.57
CA ASP A 464 25.21 24.66 -15.34
C ASP A 464 25.12 26.03 -16.03
N PRO A 465 24.69 26.09 -17.32
CA PRO A 465 24.53 27.34 -18.05
C PRO A 465 23.53 28.31 -17.40
N VAL A 466 22.54 27.82 -16.65
CA VAL A 466 21.57 28.63 -15.91
C VAL A 466 22.09 28.89 -14.49
N PRO A 467 22.53 30.10 -14.17
CA PRO A 467 23.20 30.39 -12.89
C PRO A 467 22.36 30.05 -11.64
N GLU A 468 21.04 30.22 -11.72
CA GLU A 468 20.10 29.96 -10.63
C GLU A 468 19.98 28.47 -10.29
N TRP A 469 20.30 27.57 -11.21
CA TRP A 469 20.18 26.12 -11.07
C TRP A 469 21.45 25.46 -10.52
N ARG A 470 22.57 26.15 -10.57
CA ARG A 470 23.90 25.63 -10.20
C ARG A 470 23.93 25.08 -8.78
N GLY A 471 24.40 23.84 -8.64
CA GLY A 471 24.48 23.14 -7.36
C GLY A 471 23.14 22.85 -6.70
N LYS A 472 22.04 22.74 -7.48
CA LYS A 472 20.69 22.54 -6.95
C LYS A 472 19.93 21.44 -7.67
N TRP A 473 18.97 20.90 -6.96
CA TRP A 473 17.92 20.06 -7.52
C TRP A 473 16.80 20.92 -8.07
N HIS A 474 16.39 20.70 -9.28
CA HIS A 474 15.27 21.38 -9.91
C HIS A 474 14.15 20.38 -10.22
N SER A 475 12.90 20.73 -9.93
CA SER A 475 11.74 19.93 -10.31
C SER A 475 11.48 20.07 -11.80
N GLU A 476 11.66 19.01 -12.56
CA GLU A 476 11.60 19.01 -14.02
C GLU A 476 10.75 17.90 -14.60
N GLN A 477 10.45 18.02 -15.88
CA GLN A 477 9.80 16.98 -16.65
C GLN A 477 10.75 16.32 -17.64
N THR A 478 10.88 14.99 -17.52
CA THR A 478 11.55 14.16 -18.52
C THR A 478 10.53 13.73 -19.57
N SER A 479 10.85 13.85 -20.85
CA SER A 479 9.87 13.63 -21.92
C SER A 479 9.35 12.20 -21.99
N GLU A 480 10.19 11.19 -21.75
CA GLU A 480 9.83 9.78 -21.93
C GLU A 480 10.51 8.88 -20.90
N LEU A 481 9.75 7.91 -20.38
CA LEU A 481 10.24 6.82 -19.53
C LEU A 481 9.47 5.54 -19.84
N ASP A 482 10.09 4.62 -20.52
CA ASP A 482 9.53 3.31 -20.80
C ASP A 482 9.94 2.31 -19.74
N THR A 483 8.98 1.53 -19.24
CA THR A 483 9.20 0.53 -18.18
C THR A 483 8.76 -0.84 -18.66
N TYR A 484 9.63 -1.83 -18.51
CA TYR A 484 9.37 -3.23 -18.82
C TYR A 484 9.48 -4.06 -17.52
N GLY A 485 8.61 -5.03 -17.34
CA GLY A 485 8.72 -5.89 -16.19
C GLY A 485 8.08 -7.26 -16.35
N VAL A 486 8.60 -8.22 -15.57
CA VAL A 486 8.10 -9.59 -15.47
C VAL A 486 7.99 -9.95 -13.99
N GLU A 487 6.86 -10.54 -13.63
CA GLU A 487 6.54 -11.02 -12.29
C GLU A 487 6.16 -12.48 -12.33
N LEU A 488 6.78 -13.29 -11.48
CA LEU A 488 6.52 -14.72 -11.36
C LEU A 488 6.24 -15.08 -9.90
N THR A 489 5.25 -15.92 -9.66
CA THR A 489 4.97 -16.45 -8.32
C THR A 489 4.57 -17.91 -8.43
N GLY A 490 5.18 -18.76 -7.60
CA GLY A 490 4.80 -20.16 -7.41
C GLY A 490 4.43 -20.41 -5.95
N GLY A 491 3.36 -21.12 -5.69
CA GLY A 491 2.86 -21.36 -4.35
C GLY A 491 2.41 -22.80 -4.11
N TYR A 492 2.70 -23.29 -2.91
CA TYR A 492 2.16 -24.50 -2.34
C TYR A 492 1.48 -24.18 -1.01
N ALA A 493 0.29 -24.71 -0.76
CA ALA A 493 -0.41 -24.58 0.52
C ALA A 493 -1.13 -25.88 0.89
N SER A 494 -0.97 -26.31 2.15
CA SER A 494 -1.61 -27.51 2.70
C SER A 494 -2.13 -27.25 4.12
N SER A 495 -3.30 -27.80 4.44
CA SER A 495 -3.82 -27.82 5.81
C SER A 495 -3.18 -28.91 6.68
N GLU A 496 -2.49 -29.87 6.07
CA GLU A 496 -1.94 -31.05 6.71
C GLU A 496 -0.44 -31.22 6.42
N GLY A 497 0.22 -32.07 7.22
CA GLY A 497 1.64 -32.41 7.04
C GLY A 497 2.59 -31.40 7.69
N PHE A 498 3.88 -31.62 7.51
CA PHE A 498 4.97 -30.79 8.02
C PHE A 498 5.05 -29.45 7.29
N LEU A 499 5.07 -29.46 5.95
CA LEU A 499 5.08 -28.26 5.12
C LEU A 499 3.66 -27.72 4.97
N ARG A 500 3.43 -26.51 5.49
CA ARG A 500 2.14 -25.82 5.45
C ARG A 500 2.02 -24.88 4.27
N ARG A 501 3.09 -24.15 3.98
CA ARG A 501 3.14 -23.19 2.89
C ARG A 501 4.56 -23.08 2.36
N ALA A 502 4.66 -22.90 1.06
CA ALA A 502 5.88 -22.43 0.41
C ALA A 502 5.48 -21.47 -0.71
N THR A 503 6.12 -20.32 -0.79
CA THR A 503 5.88 -19.33 -1.86
C THR A 503 7.21 -18.84 -2.36
N LEU A 504 7.44 -18.99 -3.66
CA LEU A 504 8.57 -18.42 -4.37
C LEU A 504 8.06 -17.29 -5.26
N SER A 505 8.67 -16.12 -5.17
CA SER A 505 8.35 -14.98 -6.03
C SER A 505 9.60 -14.41 -6.66
N TYR A 506 9.46 -13.87 -7.86
CA TYR A 506 10.52 -13.17 -8.59
C TYR A 506 9.93 -12.00 -9.37
N ALA A 507 10.63 -10.87 -9.36
CA ALA A 507 10.34 -9.73 -10.21
C ALA A 507 11.62 -9.23 -10.88
N TRP A 508 11.48 -8.85 -12.14
CA TRP A 508 12.47 -8.13 -12.91
C TRP A 508 11.86 -6.89 -13.53
N ILE A 509 12.56 -5.77 -13.41
CA ILE A 509 12.14 -4.48 -13.96
C ILE A 509 13.34 -3.83 -14.63
N THR A 510 13.11 -3.20 -15.77
CA THR A 510 14.06 -2.30 -16.40
C THR A 510 13.32 -1.09 -16.96
N THR A 511 14.03 0.04 -17.03
CA THR A 511 13.52 1.27 -17.64
C THR A 511 14.45 1.74 -18.72
N ASP A 512 13.88 2.35 -19.75
CA ASP A 512 14.58 3.08 -20.80
C ASP A 512 14.08 4.53 -20.82
N ARG A 513 15.00 5.48 -20.91
CA ARG A 513 14.68 6.92 -20.89
C ARG A 513 15.43 7.68 -21.97
N SER A 514 14.87 8.80 -22.39
CA SER A 514 15.44 9.68 -23.42
C SER A 514 16.45 10.72 -22.89
N SER A 515 16.72 10.78 -21.57
CA SER A 515 17.58 11.81 -20.96
C SER A 515 18.73 11.21 -20.15
N GLU A 516 19.93 11.77 -20.24
CA GLU A 516 21.11 11.40 -19.45
C GLU A 516 21.23 12.13 -18.10
N LEU A 517 20.30 13.07 -17.79
CA LEU A 517 20.33 13.85 -16.56
C LEU A 517 20.20 12.98 -15.30
N ILE A 518 20.86 13.38 -14.23
CA ILE A 518 20.80 12.70 -12.92
C ILE A 518 19.44 12.98 -12.29
N ALA A 519 18.56 12.00 -12.35
CA ALA A 519 17.22 12.06 -11.75
C ALA A 519 17.20 11.36 -10.40
N LYS A 520 16.45 11.91 -9.44
CA LYS A 520 16.41 11.43 -8.04
C LYS A 520 15.61 10.14 -7.87
N SER A 521 14.54 9.94 -8.65
CA SER A 521 13.57 8.86 -8.41
C SER A 521 13.36 7.94 -9.59
N ALA A 522 13.41 8.43 -10.83
CA ALA A 522 13.06 7.67 -12.03
C ALA A 522 13.99 6.48 -12.32
N MET A 523 15.24 6.53 -11.86
CA MET A 523 16.23 5.47 -12.05
C MET A 523 16.46 4.61 -10.82
N ASP A 524 15.84 4.96 -9.68
CA ASP A 524 15.96 4.22 -8.43
C ASP A 524 14.80 3.24 -8.29
N PHE A 525 14.95 2.02 -8.77
CA PHE A 525 13.97 0.94 -8.69
C PHE A 525 14.65 -0.41 -8.42
N LEU A 526 13.92 -1.38 -7.88
CA LEU A 526 14.41 -2.74 -7.71
C LEU A 526 14.45 -3.46 -9.07
N ARG A 527 15.66 -3.60 -9.65
CA ARG A 527 15.86 -4.31 -10.93
C ARG A 527 15.58 -5.80 -10.81
N HIS A 528 16.07 -6.42 -9.74
CA HIS A 528 15.80 -7.82 -9.44
C HIS A 528 15.36 -7.97 -8.00
N LYS A 529 14.32 -8.76 -7.78
CA LYS A 529 13.84 -9.12 -6.47
C LYS A 529 13.36 -10.56 -6.48
N ALA A 530 13.87 -11.37 -5.55
CA ALA A 530 13.40 -12.73 -5.35
C ALA A 530 13.11 -12.96 -3.85
N ALA A 531 12.06 -13.71 -3.54
CA ALA A 531 11.75 -14.08 -2.17
C ALA A 531 11.21 -15.53 -2.11
N LEU A 532 11.69 -16.28 -1.12
CA LEU A 532 11.19 -17.60 -0.76
C LEU A 532 10.67 -17.56 0.68
N ALA A 533 9.36 -17.74 0.84
CA ALA A 533 8.72 -17.87 2.13
C ALA A 533 8.28 -19.31 2.36
N VAL A 534 8.64 -19.89 3.51
CA VAL A 534 8.33 -21.27 3.89
C VAL A 534 7.75 -21.29 5.30
N GLU A 535 6.64 -21.98 5.48
CA GLU A 535 6.03 -22.25 6.78
C GLU A 535 5.98 -23.76 7.01
N VAL A 536 6.58 -24.21 8.12
CA VAL A 536 6.51 -25.59 8.58
C VAL A 536 5.85 -25.67 9.95
N ARG A 537 5.13 -26.77 10.20
CA ARG A 537 4.52 -27.04 11.50
C ARG A 537 5.06 -28.36 12.06
N PHE A 538 5.48 -28.34 13.30
CA PHE A 538 6.03 -29.49 14.00
C PHE A 538 5.54 -29.53 15.47
N LEU A 539 5.74 -30.66 16.14
CA LEU A 539 5.31 -30.85 17.55
C LEU A 539 3.86 -30.41 17.83
N ARG A 540 2.94 -30.60 16.86
CA ARG A 540 1.51 -30.26 16.89
C ARG A 540 1.17 -28.78 17.16
N ARG A 541 2.00 -28.05 17.90
CA ARG A 541 1.73 -26.68 18.38
C ARG A 541 2.77 -25.66 17.96
N MET A 542 3.86 -26.09 17.36
CA MET A 542 4.94 -25.21 16.95
C MET A 542 4.93 -25.01 15.44
N SER A 543 5.19 -23.79 15.02
CA SER A 543 5.43 -23.45 13.62
C SER A 543 6.71 -22.63 13.51
N LEU A 544 7.45 -22.86 12.43
CA LEU A 544 8.58 -22.05 12.01
C LEU A 544 8.26 -21.49 10.62
N ALA A 545 8.34 -20.18 10.50
CA ALA A 545 8.26 -19.48 9.22
C ALA A 545 9.61 -18.83 8.92
N LEU A 546 10.08 -19.03 7.71
CA LEU A 546 11.32 -18.45 7.18
C LEU A 546 10.99 -17.69 5.90
N THR A 547 11.57 -16.49 5.77
CA THR A 547 11.52 -15.73 4.54
C THR A 547 12.93 -15.30 4.15
N ALA A 548 13.43 -15.85 3.06
CA ALA A 548 14.70 -15.49 2.46
C ALA A 548 14.43 -14.57 1.25
N SER A 549 15.10 -13.44 1.17
CA SER A 549 14.95 -12.52 0.05
C SER A 549 16.28 -11.99 -0.45
N VAL A 550 16.34 -11.77 -1.77
CA VAL A 550 17.45 -11.10 -2.46
C VAL A 550 16.88 -9.93 -3.23
N ALA A 551 17.52 -8.77 -3.09
CA ALA A 551 17.14 -7.58 -3.83
C ALA A 551 18.38 -6.92 -4.43
N HIS A 552 18.21 -6.39 -5.65
CA HIS A 552 19.21 -5.61 -6.37
C HIS A 552 18.55 -4.35 -6.91
N ARG A 553 18.90 -3.21 -6.35
CA ARG A 553 18.43 -1.90 -6.77
C ARG A 553 19.30 -1.37 -7.90
N ASN A 554 18.67 -0.69 -8.85
CA ASN A 554 19.36 0.02 -9.92
C ASN A 554 19.90 1.37 -9.43
N GLY A 555 20.94 1.90 -10.06
CA GLY A 555 21.48 3.23 -9.81
C GLY A 555 22.51 3.30 -8.69
N SER A 556 22.82 4.51 -8.32
CA SER A 556 23.81 4.89 -7.31
C SER A 556 23.23 5.94 -6.37
N TYR A 557 23.92 6.19 -5.27
CA TYR A 557 23.56 7.21 -4.29
C TYR A 557 24.77 8.00 -3.81
N THR A 558 24.53 9.24 -3.37
CA THR A 558 25.55 10.04 -2.72
C THR A 558 25.72 9.57 -1.27
N HIS A 559 26.93 9.15 -0.95
CA HIS A 559 27.35 8.79 0.41
C HIS A 559 28.11 9.94 1.05
N TYR A 560 27.78 10.23 2.31
CA TYR A 560 28.44 11.23 3.14
C TYR A 560 29.26 10.52 4.21
N PRO A 561 30.59 10.37 4.02
CA PRO A 561 31.44 9.62 4.95
C PRO A 561 31.58 10.31 6.31
N VAL A 562 31.38 11.63 6.36
CA VAL A 562 31.45 12.42 7.60
C VAL A 562 30.05 12.89 7.98
N SER A 563 29.56 12.43 9.13
CA SER A 563 28.26 12.84 9.65
C SER A 563 28.24 14.35 9.96
N GLY A 564 27.20 15.05 9.51
CA GLY A 564 27.05 16.49 9.67
C GLY A 564 27.82 17.35 8.64
N ASP A 565 28.60 16.74 7.75
CA ASP A 565 29.37 17.45 6.73
C ASP A 565 28.89 17.09 5.31
N ALA A 566 28.34 18.07 4.60
CA ALA A 566 27.90 17.92 3.23
C ALA A 566 29.02 18.16 2.18
N SER A 567 30.20 18.64 2.59
CA SER A 567 31.28 19.01 1.68
C SER A 567 32.06 17.81 1.14
N VAL A 568 32.06 16.70 1.89
CA VAL A 568 32.75 15.45 1.50
C VAL A 568 31.70 14.44 1.03
N THR A 569 31.72 14.11 -0.25
CA THR A 569 30.77 13.17 -0.86
C THR A 569 31.47 12.11 -1.68
N GLU A 570 30.86 10.92 -1.72
CA GLU A 570 31.25 9.81 -2.58
C GLU A 570 30.03 9.27 -3.29
N THR A 571 30.14 8.97 -4.60
CA THR A 571 29.11 8.22 -5.30
C THR A 571 29.32 6.72 -5.10
N ARG A 572 28.30 6.02 -4.66
CA ARG A 572 28.31 4.56 -4.43
C ARG A 572 27.16 3.89 -5.14
N ASP A 573 27.45 2.79 -5.85
CA ASP A 573 26.41 1.95 -6.45
C ASP A 573 25.67 1.14 -5.38
N PHE A 574 24.35 0.92 -5.60
CA PHE A 574 23.61 -0.02 -4.78
C PHE A 574 24.12 -1.44 -5.00
N LYS A 575 24.43 -2.12 -3.90
CA LYS A 575 24.87 -3.52 -3.93
C LYS A 575 23.69 -4.45 -3.71
N PRO A 576 23.66 -5.62 -4.39
CA PRO A 576 22.71 -6.67 -4.04
C PRO A 576 22.84 -7.06 -2.57
N TYR A 577 21.70 -7.32 -1.93
CA TYR A 577 21.69 -7.78 -0.53
C TYR A 577 20.76 -8.98 -0.34
N PHE A 578 21.08 -9.78 0.67
CA PHE A 578 20.31 -10.93 1.12
C PHE A 578 19.79 -10.69 2.52
N LEU A 579 18.50 -10.93 2.75
CA LEU A 579 17.86 -10.88 4.07
C LEU A 579 17.24 -12.23 4.38
N LEU A 580 17.34 -12.64 5.63
CA LEU A 580 16.65 -13.80 6.18
C LEU A 580 15.86 -13.37 7.40
N ASP A 581 14.53 -13.56 7.33
CA ASP A 581 13.61 -13.31 8.44
C ASP A 581 13.05 -14.65 8.95
N ALA A 582 12.83 -14.76 10.26
CA ALA A 582 12.34 -15.98 10.89
C ALA A 582 11.28 -15.69 11.96
N ARG A 583 10.25 -16.51 12.05
CA ARG A 583 9.30 -16.55 13.18
C ARG A 583 9.19 -17.95 13.72
N LEU A 584 9.46 -18.12 15.01
CA LEU A 584 9.12 -19.32 15.76
C LEU A 584 7.90 -19.03 16.61
N ALA A 585 6.82 -19.80 16.45
CA ALA A 585 5.60 -19.62 17.21
C ALA A 585 5.11 -20.91 17.85
N TRP A 586 4.51 -20.75 19.03
CA TRP A 586 3.80 -21.78 19.78
C TRP A 586 2.37 -21.36 20.02
N GLU A 587 1.41 -22.28 19.81
CA GLU A 587 -0.01 -21.99 19.87
C GLU A 587 -0.76 -23.02 20.72
N LYS A 588 -1.54 -22.56 21.73
CA LYS A 588 -2.41 -23.40 22.54
C LYS A 588 -3.68 -22.66 22.98
N GLY A 589 -4.83 -23.12 22.49
CA GLY A 589 -6.11 -22.53 22.83
C GLY A 589 -6.20 -21.07 22.37
N ILE A 590 -6.38 -20.15 23.30
CA ILE A 590 -6.49 -18.72 23.05
C ILE A 590 -5.13 -18.00 22.98
N CYS A 591 -4.05 -18.68 23.37
CA CYS A 591 -2.72 -18.08 23.54
C CYS A 591 -1.78 -18.49 22.40
N ARG A 592 -1.07 -17.51 21.83
CA ARG A 592 0.06 -17.68 20.94
C ARG A 592 1.26 -16.92 21.48
N LEU A 593 2.39 -17.60 21.58
CA LEU A 593 3.70 -17.01 21.87
C LEU A 593 4.54 -17.07 20.62
N TYR A 594 5.34 -16.04 20.37
CA TYR A 594 6.25 -16.07 19.22
C TYR A 594 7.52 -15.26 19.46
N VAL A 595 8.56 -15.62 18.72
CA VAL A 595 9.79 -14.87 18.60
C VAL A 595 10.03 -14.58 17.12
N ASP A 596 10.26 -13.33 16.78
CA ASP A 596 10.62 -12.85 15.46
C ASP A 596 12.09 -12.45 15.43
N GLY A 597 12.81 -12.90 14.42
CA GLY A 597 14.09 -12.36 14.02
C GLY A 597 13.95 -11.78 12.62
N MET A 598 14.19 -10.50 12.47
CA MET A 598 14.30 -9.84 11.18
C MET A 598 15.75 -9.63 10.84
N ASN A 599 16.10 -9.83 9.56
CA ASN A 599 17.48 -9.73 9.08
C ASN A 599 18.46 -10.51 10.00
N VAL A 600 18.14 -11.77 10.30
CA VAL A 600 18.93 -12.60 11.25
C VAL A 600 20.38 -12.85 10.77
N THR A 601 20.65 -12.57 9.50
CA THR A 601 22.00 -12.60 8.91
C THR A 601 22.83 -11.35 9.22
N ASP A 602 22.24 -10.35 9.88
CA ASP A 602 22.85 -9.06 10.20
C ASP A 602 23.43 -8.34 8.96
N THR A 603 22.77 -8.50 7.83
CA THR A 603 23.20 -7.90 6.56
C THR A 603 23.08 -6.38 6.63
N ARG A 604 24.14 -5.67 6.30
CA ARG A 604 24.13 -4.21 6.16
C ARG A 604 23.62 -3.83 4.78
N TYR A 605 22.56 -3.04 4.73
CA TYR A 605 21.92 -2.61 3.48
C TYR A 605 21.25 -1.24 3.63
N CYS A 606 20.91 -0.63 2.51
CA CYS A 606 20.09 0.58 2.43
C CYS A 606 19.13 0.46 1.26
N ASP A 607 17.93 1.03 1.43
CA ASP A 607 16.91 1.11 0.38
C ASP A 607 16.88 2.49 -0.27
N MET A 608 17.43 3.51 0.38
CA MET A 608 17.39 4.89 -0.06
C MET A 608 18.61 5.67 0.40
N GLY A 609 19.26 6.41 -0.52
CA GLY A 609 20.20 7.49 -0.22
C GLY A 609 21.36 7.14 0.72
N GLY A 610 21.80 5.88 0.81
CA GLY A 610 22.83 5.47 1.75
C GLY A 610 22.40 5.46 3.23
N ILE A 611 21.12 5.58 3.52
CA ILE A 611 20.57 5.50 4.88
C ILE A 611 20.66 4.05 5.37
N PRO A 612 21.51 3.73 6.38
CA PRO A 612 21.63 2.36 6.85
C PRO A 612 20.35 1.91 7.52
N LEU A 613 19.84 0.75 7.11
CA LEU A 613 18.69 0.10 7.73
C LEU A 613 19.13 -0.84 8.87
N PRO A 614 18.21 -1.23 9.78
CA PRO A 614 18.54 -2.08 10.91
C PRO A 614 19.19 -3.39 10.48
N GLY A 615 20.24 -3.80 11.20
CA GLY A 615 20.77 -5.15 11.18
C GLY A 615 19.79 -6.16 11.81
N ALA A 616 20.32 -7.18 12.46
CA ALA A 616 19.48 -8.16 13.15
C ALA A 616 18.60 -7.50 14.22
N TRP A 617 17.29 -7.76 14.15
CA TRP A 617 16.31 -7.21 15.10
C TRP A 617 15.41 -8.32 15.64
N VAL A 618 15.56 -8.65 16.92
CA VAL A 618 14.80 -9.70 17.59
C VAL A 618 13.70 -9.11 18.46
N THR A 619 12.50 -9.66 18.35
CA THR A 619 11.34 -9.31 19.18
C THR A 619 10.61 -10.56 19.65
N GLY A 620 9.97 -10.50 20.81
CA GLY A 620 9.11 -11.56 21.34
C GLY A 620 7.72 -11.03 21.64
N GLY A 621 6.69 -11.83 21.34
CA GLY A 621 5.31 -11.41 21.49
C GLY A 621 4.38 -12.47 22.07
N VAL A 622 3.32 -11.97 22.70
CA VAL A 622 2.19 -12.74 23.25
C VAL A 622 0.92 -12.23 22.61
N VAL A 623 0.11 -13.15 22.10
CA VAL A 623 -1.23 -12.87 21.56
C VAL A 623 -2.25 -13.68 22.30
N LEU A 624 -3.29 -13.02 22.80
CA LEU A 624 -4.47 -13.65 23.35
C LEU A 624 -5.66 -13.36 22.44
N THR A 625 -6.34 -14.40 21.96
CA THR A 625 -7.54 -14.25 21.11
C THR A 625 -8.69 -15.04 21.72
N ILE A 626 -9.71 -14.32 22.15
CA ILE A 626 -10.97 -14.89 22.66
C ILE A 626 -12.02 -14.64 21.57
N GLY A 627 -12.65 -15.68 21.05
CA GLY A 627 -13.64 -15.52 19.99
C GLY A 627 -14.42 -16.79 19.67
N LYS A 628 -15.54 -16.62 19.00
CA LYS A 628 -16.35 -17.71 18.45
C LYS A 628 -16.11 -17.81 16.95
N ARG A 629 -15.80 -19.03 16.50
CA ARG A 629 -15.70 -19.38 15.07
C ARG A 629 -17.07 -19.46 14.42
#